data_776f11e772c8046a5066a5bbfcf4161a
#
_entry.id   776f11e772c8046a5066a5bbfcf4161a
#
_cell.length_a   1.000
_cell.length_b   1.000
_cell.length_c   1.000
_cell.angle_alpha   90.00
_cell.angle_beta   90.00
_cell.angle_gamma   90.00
#
_symmetry.space_group_name_H-M   'P 1'
#
loop_
_entity.id
_entity.type
_entity.pdbx_description
1 polymer ?
#
loop_
_entity_poly.entity_id
_entity_poly.type
_entity_poly.pdbx_seq_one_letter_code
_entity_poly.pdbx_strand_id
1 'polypeptide(L)'
;MKKTALLLVAACCVAAGLGGCKSGGVKQDPLLKLSAEESLSEGKQLLANKKYDRARPYFTHAFEVEPNSRIGRESLLLAADSYFMSGGSANYIQAEAKYRDYLNRFPTSEQAPYVQFQIANSLAKRMERPDRDQTVTRKALQAYQELTRLYPTSEYAARGQEQVEAVKGKLAEHELMIGNFYLRYGVPIAAAERYEFLLENYPAYVGKDRVIYNLGLAYQRSRKMDEARKAFDRLRTEFPKSPLVHEIPDLKVGA
;
A
#
# COMPACT_ATOMS: atom_id res chain seq x y z
N MET A 1 3.05 -92.89 21.90
CA MET A 1 4.05 -93.13 22.99
C MET A 1 5.22 -92.17 22.63
N LYS A 2 5.37 -91.15 23.43
CA LYS A 2 6.61 -90.73 24.07
C LYS A 2 7.78 -90.46 23.12
N LYS A 3 8.50 -89.34 23.10
CA LYS A 3 9.00 -88.49 24.16
C LYS A 3 9.67 -87.31 23.58
N THR A 4 9.43 -86.13 24.15
CA THR A 4 10.37 -85.16 24.74
C THR A 4 11.54 -84.73 23.89
N ALA A 5 11.41 -83.56 23.32
CA ALA A 5 12.05 -82.27 23.52
C ALA A 5 13.45 -82.28 24.15
N LEU A 6 14.35 -81.63 23.54
CA LEU A 6 15.40 -80.90 24.24
C LEU A 6 15.72 -79.63 23.49
N LEU A 7 15.41 -78.53 24.16
CA LEU A 7 15.75 -77.20 23.81
C LEU A 7 17.27 -77.03 23.86
N LEU A 8 17.86 -76.54 22.75
CA LEU A 8 19.18 -75.97 22.75
C LEU A 8 19.00 -74.47 22.30
N VAL A 9 18.96 -73.64 23.33
CA VAL A 9 18.98 -72.19 23.17
C VAL A 9 20.41 -71.79 22.77
N ALA A 10 20.59 -71.51 21.49
CA ALA A 10 21.80 -70.87 21.03
C ALA A 10 21.65 -69.34 21.27
N ALA A 11 22.35 -68.87 22.30
CA ALA A 11 22.48 -67.46 22.59
C ALA A 11 23.34 -66.82 21.48
N CYS A 12 22.70 -66.26 20.43
CA CYS A 12 23.34 -65.35 19.52
C CYS A 12 23.47 -64.01 20.22
N CYS A 13 24.67 -63.68 20.67
CA CYS A 13 25.05 -62.35 21.08
C CYS A 13 24.94 -61.41 19.89
N VAL A 14 23.83 -60.71 19.78
CA VAL A 14 23.72 -59.54 18.89
C VAL A 14 24.50 -58.42 19.54
N ALA A 15 25.75 -58.27 19.18
CA ALA A 15 26.50 -57.04 19.38
C ALA A 15 25.86 -55.95 18.53
N ALA A 16 24.80 -55.31 19.04
CA ALA A 16 24.26 -54.12 18.47
C ALA A 16 25.34 -53.01 18.63
N GLY A 17 26.08 -52.79 17.55
CA GLY A 17 26.94 -51.65 17.44
C GLY A 17 26.14 -50.37 17.67
N LEU A 18 26.35 -49.73 18.79
CA LEU A 18 25.96 -48.37 19.07
C LEU A 18 26.72 -47.46 18.08
N GLY A 19 26.25 -47.43 16.84
CA GLY A 19 26.57 -46.38 15.90
C GLY A 19 26.04 -45.10 16.49
N GLY A 20 26.84 -44.42 17.29
CA GLY A 20 26.55 -43.09 17.76
C GLY A 20 26.25 -42.24 16.55
N CYS A 21 24.98 -41.83 16.40
CA CYS A 21 24.69 -40.68 15.55
C CYS A 21 25.61 -39.56 16.01
N LYS A 22 26.66 -39.26 15.21
CA LYS A 22 27.32 -37.97 15.32
C LYS A 22 26.22 -36.93 15.19
N SER A 23 25.77 -36.39 16.30
CA SER A 23 25.02 -35.13 16.32
C SER A 23 25.95 -34.12 15.65
N GLY A 24 25.75 -33.90 14.37
CA GLY A 24 26.40 -32.78 13.69
C GLY A 24 26.02 -31.56 14.52
N GLY A 25 26.98 -31.03 15.28
CA GLY A 25 26.75 -29.84 16.08
C GLY A 25 26.08 -28.82 15.17
N VAL A 26 24.91 -28.36 15.57
CA VAL A 26 24.21 -27.28 14.89
C VAL A 26 25.24 -26.16 14.75
N LYS A 27 25.76 -25.94 13.52
CA LYS A 27 26.66 -24.80 13.27
C LYS A 27 25.85 -23.57 13.66
N GLN A 28 26.19 -22.97 14.79
CA GLN A 28 25.58 -21.72 15.20
C GLN A 28 25.76 -20.73 14.05
N ASP A 29 24.66 -20.11 13.63
CA ASP A 29 24.68 -19.07 12.60
C ASP A 29 25.71 -18.01 13.03
N PRO A 30 26.70 -17.69 12.19
CA PRO A 30 27.69 -16.65 12.50
C PRO A 30 27.05 -15.32 12.88
N LEU A 31 25.86 -15.01 12.36
CA LEU A 31 25.07 -13.84 12.69
C LEU A 31 24.79 -13.72 14.19
N LEU A 32 24.46 -14.83 14.86
CA LEU A 32 24.11 -14.86 16.29
C LEU A 32 25.28 -14.56 17.23
N LYS A 33 26.50 -14.44 16.71
CA LYS A 33 27.70 -14.09 17.47
C LYS A 33 28.03 -12.60 17.39
N LEU A 34 27.37 -11.87 16.51
CA LEU A 34 27.63 -10.45 16.33
C LEU A 34 26.98 -9.63 17.45
N SER A 35 27.61 -8.55 17.84
CA SER A 35 26.99 -7.51 18.64
C SER A 35 25.91 -6.77 17.84
N ALA A 36 25.05 -6.01 18.51
CA ALA A 36 24.06 -5.17 17.85
C ALA A 36 24.71 -4.16 16.89
N GLU A 37 25.84 -3.58 17.29
CA GLU A 37 26.56 -2.59 16.49
C GLU A 37 27.19 -3.22 15.23
N GLU A 38 27.85 -4.37 15.37
CA GLU A 38 28.41 -5.11 14.23
C GLU A 38 27.29 -5.52 13.25
N SER A 39 26.18 -6.04 13.75
CA SER A 39 25.02 -6.42 12.94
C SER A 39 24.44 -5.20 12.21
N LEU A 40 24.24 -4.08 12.89
CA LEU A 40 23.77 -2.84 12.25
C LEU A 40 24.73 -2.40 11.13
N SER A 41 26.04 -2.45 11.37
CA SER A 41 27.06 -2.07 10.39
C SER A 41 27.02 -2.95 9.14
N GLU A 42 27.01 -4.27 9.31
CA GLU A 42 26.92 -5.23 8.19
C GLU A 42 25.60 -5.06 7.42
N GLY A 43 24.49 -4.89 8.15
CA GLY A 43 23.19 -4.62 7.54
C GLY A 43 23.22 -3.35 6.67
N LYS A 44 23.83 -2.26 7.13
CA LYS A 44 23.98 -1.01 6.38
C LYS A 44 24.83 -1.18 5.12
N GLN A 45 25.92 -1.94 5.19
CA GLN A 45 26.75 -2.23 4.01
C GLN A 45 25.97 -3.02 2.95
N LEU A 46 25.20 -4.02 3.38
CA LEU A 46 24.34 -4.78 2.48
C LEU A 46 23.23 -3.93 1.87
N LEU A 47 22.62 -3.03 2.66
CA LEU A 47 21.59 -2.08 2.21
C LEU A 47 22.16 -1.13 1.14
N ALA A 48 23.34 -0.54 1.38
CA ALA A 48 24.01 0.34 0.44
C ALA A 48 24.33 -0.37 -0.89
N ASN A 49 24.65 -1.67 -0.83
CA ASN A 49 24.86 -2.52 -2.00
C ASN A 49 23.55 -3.07 -2.61
N LYS A 50 22.39 -2.55 -2.19
CA LYS A 50 21.05 -2.96 -2.65
C LYS A 50 20.73 -4.45 -2.41
N LYS A 51 21.43 -5.08 -1.48
CA LYS A 51 21.22 -6.49 -1.09
C LYS A 51 20.17 -6.55 0.03
N TYR A 52 19.00 -6.02 -0.22
CA TYR A 52 17.94 -5.77 0.77
C TYR A 52 17.55 -7.02 1.57
N ASP A 53 17.30 -8.14 0.89
CA ASP A 53 16.89 -9.39 1.54
C ASP A 53 17.98 -9.94 2.48
N ARG A 54 19.24 -9.73 2.12
CA ARG A 54 20.39 -10.15 2.94
C ARG A 54 20.65 -9.20 4.11
N ALA A 55 20.27 -7.94 4.01
CA ALA A 55 20.41 -6.94 5.09
C ALA A 55 19.45 -7.19 6.26
N ARG A 56 18.24 -7.69 5.95
CA ARG A 56 17.14 -7.84 6.94
C ARG A 56 17.49 -8.68 8.15
N PRO A 57 18.09 -9.88 8.04
CA PRO A 57 18.48 -10.67 9.19
C PRO A 57 19.40 -9.92 10.14
N TYR A 58 20.34 -9.13 9.61
CA TYR A 58 21.26 -8.33 10.41
C TYR A 58 20.53 -7.23 11.19
N PHE A 59 19.60 -6.50 10.55
CA PHE A 59 18.80 -5.51 11.24
C PHE A 59 17.88 -6.14 12.28
N THR A 60 17.29 -7.30 11.98
CA THR A 60 16.47 -8.03 12.94
C THR A 60 17.28 -8.45 14.15
N HIS A 61 18.46 -9.04 13.93
CA HIS A 61 19.34 -9.45 15.01
C HIS A 61 19.81 -8.27 15.88
N ALA A 62 20.24 -7.17 15.27
CA ALA A 62 20.63 -5.96 16.01
C ALA A 62 19.50 -5.41 16.89
N PHE A 63 18.24 -5.45 16.39
CA PHE A 63 17.07 -5.08 17.19
C PHE A 63 16.80 -6.07 18.32
N GLU A 64 16.93 -7.37 18.09
CA GLU A 64 16.70 -8.41 19.10
C GLU A 64 17.72 -8.36 20.24
N VAL A 65 18.97 -8.04 19.93
CA VAL A 65 20.05 -7.90 20.94
C VAL A 65 19.84 -6.65 21.81
N GLU A 66 19.46 -5.52 21.22
CA GLU A 66 19.31 -4.25 21.92
C GLU A 66 18.03 -3.49 21.55
N PRO A 67 16.83 -4.00 21.86
CA PRO A 67 15.56 -3.46 21.32
C PRO A 67 15.25 -2.02 21.75
N ASN A 68 15.70 -1.59 22.92
CA ASN A 68 15.41 -0.26 23.46
C ASN A 68 16.54 0.77 23.25
N SER A 69 17.67 0.32 22.69
CA SER A 69 18.80 1.20 22.39
C SER A 69 18.56 2.05 21.14
N ARG A 70 19.45 3.02 20.91
CA ARG A 70 19.47 3.78 19.65
C ARG A 70 19.74 2.84 18.46
N ILE A 71 20.62 1.86 18.63
CA ILE A 71 20.99 0.86 17.62
C ILE A 71 19.75 0.02 17.25
N GLY A 72 19.04 -0.50 18.24
CA GLY A 72 17.83 -1.30 18.01
C GLY A 72 16.75 -0.50 17.28
N ARG A 73 16.45 0.74 17.71
CA ARG A 73 15.47 1.60 17.03
C ARG A 73 15.86 1.86 15.56
N GLU A 74 17.11 2.20 15.31
CA GLU A 74 17.62 2.41 13.95
C GLU A 74 17.52 1.13 13.11
N SER A 75 17.87 -0.02 13.67
CA SER A 75 17.81 -1.32 13.01
C SER A 75 16.37 -1.70 12.64
N LEU A 76 15.40 -1.50 13.54
CA LEU A 76 13.98 -1.77 13.25
C LEU A 76 13.48 -0.90 12.08
N LEU A 77 13.90 0.38 12.04
CA LEU A 77 13.54 1.27 10.94
C LEU A 77 14.18 0.85 9.62
N LEU A 78 15.48 0.52 9.62
CA LEU A 78 16.18 0.07 8.42
C LEU A 78 15.69 -1.28 7.91
N ALA A 79 15.21 -2.15 8.79
CA ALA A 79 14.52 -3.37 8.38
C ALA A 79 13.23 -3.04 7.58
N ALA A 80 12.43 -2.08 8.03
CA ALA A 80 11.25 -1.61 7.30
C ALA A 80 11.64 -0.97 5.95
N ASP A 81 12.65 -0.10 5.94
CA ASP A 81 13.17 0.54 4.73
C ASP A 81 13.66 -0.49 3.71
N SER A 82 14.31 -1.57 4.18
CA SER A 82 14.80 -2.64 3.30
C SER A 82 13.67 -3.37 2.57
N TYR A 83 12.52 -3.57 3.22
CA TYR A 83 11.32 -4.09 2.56
C TYR A 83 10.79 -3.09 1.52
N PHE A 84 10.67 -1.82 1.90
CA PHE A 84 10.18 -0.79 0.98
C PHE A 84 11.06 -0.66 -0.27
N MET A 85 12.38 -0.64 -0.09
CA MET A 85 13.37 -0.53 -1.17
C MET A 85 13.42 -1.76 -2.08
N SER A 86 13.10 -2.96 -1.56
CA SER A 86 13.00 -4.18 -2.37
C SER A 86 11.89 -4.08 -3.42
N GLY A 87 10.86 -3.32 -3.14
CA GLY A 87 9.74 -3.14 -4.07
C GLY A 87 8.84 -4.38 -4.22
N GLY A 88 7.76 -4.20 -4.97
CA GLY A 88 6.74 -5.24 -5.17
C GLY A 88 5.70 -5.32 -4.06
N SER A 89 4.48 -5.73 -4.42
CA SER A 89 3.31 -5.67 -3.55
C SER A 89 3.51 -6.39 -2.21
N ALA A 90 4.11 -7.58 -2.22
CA ALA A 90 4.38 -8.34 -1.00
C ALA A 90 5.34 -7.59 -0.05
N ASN A 91 6.41 -7.02 -0.59
CA ASN A 91 7.38 -6.25 0.21
C ASN A 91 6.77 -4.94 0.74
N TYR A 92 5.91 -4.26 -0.02
CA TYR A 92 5.21 -3.06 0.48
C TYR A 92 4.24 -3.39 1.62
N ILE A 93 3.61 -4.57 1.62
CA ILE A 93 2.80 -5.06 2.75
C ILE A 93 3.68 -5.25 4.00
N GLN A 94 4.84 -5.89 3.84
CA GLN A 94 5.78 -6.10 4.93
C GLN A 94 6.36 -4.78 5.45
N ALA A 95 6.72 -3.86 4.55
CA ALA A 95 7.18 -2.54 4.91
C ALA A 95 6.15 -1.79 5.76
N GLU A 96 4.89 -1.73 5.29
CA GLU A 96 3.79 -1.11 6.05
C GLU A 96 3.67 -1.70 7.45
N ALA A 97 3.68 -3.03 7.58
CA ALA A 97 3.57 -3.71 8.86
C ALA A 97 4.75 -3.36 9.80
N LYS A 98 5.99 -3.33 9.28
CA LYS A 98 7.19 -2.98 10.06
C LYS A 98 7.23 -1.51 10.46
N TYR A 99 6.80 -0.58 9.59
CA TYR A 99 6.68 0.83 9.93
C TYR A 99 5.62 1.06 11.02
N ARG A 100 4.49 0.35 10.97
CA ARG A 100 3.47 0.41 12.05
C ARG A 100 4.00 -0.16 13.36
N ASP A 101 4.75 -1.26 13.33
CA ASP A 101 5.43 -1.81 14.52
C ASP A 101 6.39 -0.79 15.12
N TYR A 102 7.16 -0.07 14.29
CA TYR A 102 8.03 1.00 14.74
C TYR A 102 7.28 2.11 15.48
N LEU A 103 6.18 2.63 14.92
CA LEU A 103 5.38 3.69 15.57
C LEU A 103 4.70 3.21 16.86
N ASN A 104 4.26 1.95 16.89
CA ASN A 104 3.67 1.36 18.10
C ASN A 104 4.67 1.28 19.25
N ARG A 105 5.94 1.00 18.94
CA ARG A 105 7.01 0.91 19.95
C ARG A 105 7.59 2.27 20.31
N PHE A 106 7.70 3.16 19.34
CA PHE A 106 8.39 4.45 19.47
C PHE A 106 7.52 5.62 18.97
N PRO A 107 6.34 5.85 19.58
CA PRO A 107 5.38 6.84 19.08
C PRO A 107 5.88 8.28 19.15
N THR A 108 6.82 8.59 20.05
CA THR A 108 7.42 9.91 20.21
C THR A 108 8.78 10.07 19.53
N SER A 109 9.15 9.14 18.65
CA SER A 109 10.42 9.21 17.91
C SER A 109 10.45 10.43 16.98
N GLU A 110 11.61 11.06 16.87
CA GLU A 110 11.88 12.09 15.85
C GLU A 110 11.65 11.57 14.42
N GLN A 111 11.75 10.26 14.22
CA GLN A 111 11.49 9.59 12.93
C GLN A 111 9.98 9.33 12.68
N ALA A 112 9.11 9.59 13.65
CA ALA A 112 7.69 9.30 13.51
C ALA A 112 7.04 9.94 12.26
N PRO A 113 7.32 11.20 11.89
CA PRO A 113 6.79 11.79 10.65
C PRO A 113 7.28 11.07 9.39
N TYR A 114 8.56 10.70 9.33
CA TYR A 114 9.12 9.89 8.24
C TYR A 114 8.41 8.53 8.14
N VAL A 115 8.28 7.84 9.26
CA VAL A 115 7.67 6.51 9.30
C VAL A 115 6.20 6.57 8.87
N GLN A 116 5.44 7.57 9.34
CA GLN A 116 4.05 7.77 8.92
C GLN A 116 3.96 8.05 7.41
N PHE A 117 4.88 8.84 6.86
CA PHE A 117 4.97 9.07 5.41
C PHE A 117 5.26 7.77 4.65
N GLN A 118 6.14 6.91 5.16
CA GLN A 118 6.47 5.62 4.53
C GLN A 118 5.35 4.59 4.64
N ILE A 119 4.53 4.62 5.70
CA ILE A 119 3.29 3.84 5.77
C ILE A 119 2.37 4.24 4.60
N ALA A 120 2.14 5.54 4.43
CA ALA A 120 1.32 6.06 3.34
C ALA A 120 1.90 5.70 1.95
N ASN A 121 3.21 5.84 1.77
CA ASN A 121 3.90 5.45 0.54
C ASN A 121 3.76 3.95 0.25
N SER A 122 3.87 3.08 1.26
CA SER A 122 3.72 1.63 1.10
C SER A 122 2.32 1.25 0.61
N LEU A 123 1.29 1.96 1.08
CA LEU A 123 -0.07 1.84 0.57
C LEU A 123 -0.18 2.39 -0.85
N ALA A 124 0.37 3.59 -1.10
CA ALA A 124 0.31 4.24 -2.41
C ALA A 124 0.98 3.41 -3.53
N LYS A 125 2.08 2.73 -3.21
CA LYS A 125 2.75 1.81 -4.15
C LYS A 125 1.93 0.57 -4.52
N ARG A 126 0.84 0.31 -3.80
CA ARG A 126 -0.09 -0.81 -4.01
C ARG A 126 -1.44 -0.36 -4.57
N MET A 127 -1.60 0.92 -4.87
CA MET A 127 -2.82 1.42 -5.51
C MET A 127 -3.01 0.78 -6.87
N GLU A 128 -4.23 0.36 -7.13
CA GLU A 128 -4.62 -0.27 -8.38
C GLU A 128 -5.10 0.77 -9.43
N ARG A 129 -5.36 0.29 -10.64
CA ARG A 129 -5.95 1.08 -11.71
C ARG A 129 -7.38 1.50 -11.36
N PRO A 130 -7.93 2.57 -11.98
CA PRO A 130 -9.28 3.04 -11.70
C PRO A 130 -10.39 1.99 -11.90
N ASP A 131 -10.17 0.97 -12.76
CA ASP A 131 -11.11 -0.12 -13.02
C ASP A 131 -11.09 -1.25 -11.97
N ARG A 132 -10.25 -1.13 -10.95
CA ARG A 132 -10.07 -2.13 -9.90
C ARG A 132 -10.60 -1.65 -8.56
N ASP A 133 -10.50 -2.50 -7.54
CA ASP A 133 -10.85 -2.12 -6.17
C ASP A 133 -10.01 -0.95 -5.66
N GLN A 134 -10.68 0.06 -5.13
CA GLN A 134 -10.04 1.28 -4.60
C GLN A 134 -9.83 1.27 -3.09
N THR A 135 -9.97 0.12 -2.43
CA THR A 135 -9.80 0.01 -0.96
C THR A 135 -8.42 0.47 -0.53
N VAL A 136 -7.36 0.03 -1.22
CA VAL A 136 -5.98 0.44 -0.90
C VAL A 136 -5.74 1.91 -1.21
N THR A 137 -6.33 2.43 -2.28
CA THR A 137 -6.25 3.86 -2.64
C THR A 137 -6.88 4.74 -1.54
N ARG A 138 -8.04 4.35 -1.02
CA ARG A 138 -8.67 5.07 0.12
C ARG A 138 -7.83 5.00 1.39
N LYS A 139 -7.22 3.84 1.70
CA LYS A 139 -6.28 3.70 2.83
C LYS A 139 -5.04 4.58 2.66
N ALA A 140 -4.49 4.68 1.45
CA ALA A 140 -3.37 5.57 1.17
C ALA A 140 -3.75 7.04 1.40
N LEU A 141 -4.92 7.47 0.91
CA LEU A 141 -5.44 8.81 1.16
C LEU A 141 -5.53 9.11 2.66
N GLN A 142 -6.16 8.21 3.42
CA GLN A 142 -6.30 8.34 4.86
C GLN A 142 -4.94 8.44 5.57
N ALA A 143 -3.97 7.61 5.19
CA ALA A 143 -2.64 7.61 5.80
C ALA A 143 -1.86 8.90 5.53
N TYR A 144 -1.96 9.49 4.33
CA TYR A 144 -1.38 10.81 4.03
C TYR A 144 -2.09 11.94 4.78
N GLN A 145 -3.42 11.90 4.87
CA GLN A 145 -4.18 12.88 5.67
C GLN A 145 -3.84 12.79 7.15
N GLU A 146 -3.64 11.58 7.67
CA GLU A 146 -3.20 11.38 9.05
C GLU A 146 -1.81 11.95 9.30
N LEU A 147 -0.87 11.78 8.37
CA LEU A 147 0.45 12.41 8.44
C LEU A 147 0.35 13.93 8.57
N THR A 148 -0.42 14.58 7.71
CA THR A 148 -0.57 16.05 7.73
C THR A 148 -1.27 16.55 8.99
N ARG A 149 -2.19 15.74 9.55
CA ARG A 149 -2.89 16.04 10.79
C ARG A 149 -2.01 15.89 12.03
N LEU A 150 -1.21 14.81 12.09
CA LEU A 150 -0.38 14.49 13.27
C LEU A 150 0.93 15.30 13.31
N TYR A 151 1.50 15.59 12.15
CA TYR A 151 2.82 16.22 12.02
C TYR A 151 2.81 17.42 11.07
N PRO A 152 1.96 18.44 11.30
CA PRO A 152 1.72 19.52 10.34
C PRO A 152 2.95 20.38 10.02
N THR A 153 3.93 20.42 10.91
CA THR A 153 5.17 21.21 10.75
C THR A 153 6.36 20.41 10.23
N SER A 154 6.18 19.09 9.98
CA SER A 154 7.27 18.28 9.46
C SER A 154 7.49 18.52 7.97
N GLU A 155 8.72 18.32 7.50
CA GLU A 155 9.05 18.36 6.05
C GLU A 155 8.22 17.36 5.22
N TYR A 156 7.79 16.25 5.87
CA TYR A 156 6.96 15.22 5.22
C TYR A 156 5.50 15.65 5.05
N ALA A 157 5.01 16.62 5.84
CA ALA A 157 3.63 17.10 5.74
C ALA A 157 3.35 17.76 4.37
N ALA A 158 4.23 18.62 3.89
CA ALA A 158 4.08 19.26 2.58
C ALA A 158 4.07 18.20 1.46
N ARG A 159 5.01 17.26 1.48
CA ARG A 159 5.06 16.12 0.55
C ARG A 159 3.82 15.23 0.64
N GLY A 160 3.32 15.01 1.87
CA GLY A 160 2.09 14.27 2.12
C GLY A 160 0.87 14.96 1.52
N GLN A 161 0.78 16.29 1.61
CA GLN A 161 -0.31 17.08 1.03
C GLN A 161 -0.35 16.99 -0.50
N GLU A 162 0.82 17.02 -1.16
CA GLU A 162 0.91 16.78 -2.61
C GLU A 162 0.38 15.39 -2.99
N GLN A 163 0.73 14.37 -2.20
CA GLN A 163 0.24 13.01 -2.41
C GLN A 163 -1.26 12.88 -2.16
N VAL A 164 -1.82 13.61 -1.20
CA VAL A 164 -3.29 13.66 -0.97
C VAL A 164 -4.00 14.07 -2.26
N GLU A 165 -3.56 15.13 -2.92
CA GLU A 165 -4.21 15.59 -4.16
C GLU A 165 -4.00 14.60 -5.32
N ALA A 166 -2.82 13.99 -5.43
CA ALA A 166 -2.56 12.95 -6.43
C ALA A 166 -3.45 11.71 -6.24
N VAL A 167 -3.64 11.26 -4.99
CA VAL A 167 -4.51 10.11 -4.68
C VAL A 167 -5.99 10.45 -4.89
N LYS A 168 -6.43 11.65 -4.51
CA LYS A 168 -7.78 12.14 -4.83
C LYS A 168 -8.05 12.16 -6.33
N GLY A 169 -7.06 12.57 -7.14
CA GLY A 169 -7.16 12.51 -8.60
C GLY A 169 -7.44 11.09 -9.11
N LYS A 170 -6.79 10.07 -8.56
CA LYS A 170 -7.06 8.65 -8.92
C LYS A 170 -8.45 8.18 -8.51
N LEU A 171 -8.94 8.60 -7.36
CA LEU A 171 -10.31 8.29 -6.93
C LEU A 171 -11.34 9.00 -7.83
N ALA A 172 -11.07 10.24 -8.24
CA ALA A 172 -11.90 10.95 -9.21
C ALA A 172 -11.95 10.23 -10.57
N GLU A 173 -10.80 9.73 -11.06
CA GLU A 173 -10.75 8.90 -12.29
C GLU A 173 -11.61 7.65 -12.19
N HIS A 174 -11.64 6.99 -11.04
CA HIS A 174 -12.52 5.86 -10.78
C HIS A 174 -14.01 6.23 -10.91
N GLU A 175 -14.44 7.34 -10.27
CA GLU A 175 -15.82 7.82 -10.37
C GLU A 175 -16.19 8.22 -11.79
N LEU A 176 -15.29 8.93 -12.50
CA LEU A 176 -15.46 9.27 -13.91
C LEU A 176 -15.66 8.02 -14.78
N MET A 177 -14.85 7.00 -14.55
CA MET A 177 -14.94 5.74 -15.29
C MET A 177 -16.28 5.04 -15.05
N ILE A 178 -16.76 4.99 -13.79
CA ILE A 178 -18.07 4.42 -13.45
C ILE A 178 -19.20 5.24 -14.09
N GLY A 179 -19.13 6.57 -14.00
CA GLY A 179 -20.11 7.46 -14.65
C GLY A 179 -20.17 7.23 -16.16
N ASN A 180 -19.01 7.14 -16.83
CA ASN A 180 -18.92 6.86 -18.25
C ASN A 180 -19.48 5.47 -18.62
N PHE A 181 -19.28 4.47 -17.76
CA PHE A 181 -19.87 3.15 -17.92
C PHE A 181 -21.41 3.25 -17.92
N TYR A 182 -22.01 3.84 -16.89
CA TYR A 182 -23.45 4.01 -16.81
C TYR A 182 -24.02 4.82 -17.97
N LEU A 183 -23.35 5.90 -18.38
CA LEU A 183 -23.79 6.71 -19.50
C LEU A 183 -23.80 5.92 -20.82
N ARG A 184 -22.80 5.10 -21.04
CA ARG A 184 -22.68 4.22 -22.22
C ARG A 184 -23.77 3.15 -22.26
N TYR A 185 -24.07 2.55 -21.11
CA TYR A 185 -25.05 1.46 -21.01
C TYR A 185 -26.49 1.92 -20.79
N GLY A 186 -26.77 3.19 -20.98
CA GLY A 186 -28.14 3.70 -20.97
C GLY A 186 -28.76 3.87 -19.59
N VAL A 187 -27.94 4.07 -18.56
CA VAL A 187 -28.38 4.38 -17.19
C VAL A 187 -27.94 5.81 -16.81
N PRO A 188 -28.49 6.83 -17.49
CA PRO A 188 -27.95 8.18 -17.38
C PRO A 188 -28.16 8.82 -16.00
N ILE A 189 -29.18 8.44 -15.24
CA ILE A 189 -29.39 8.94 -13.87
C ILE A 189 -28.22 8.50 -12.97
N ALA A 190 -27.86 7.22 -12.99
CA ALA A 190 -26.71 6.74 -12.22
C ALA A 190 -25.37 7.35 -12.68
N ALA A 191 -25.25 7.66 -13.98
CA ALA A 191 -24.08 8.39 -14.47
C ALA A 191 -24.01 9.81 -13.89
N ALA A 192 -25.14 10.54 -13.87
CA ALA A 192 -25.21 11.88 -13.30
C ALA A 192 -24.81 11.89 -11.82
N GLU A 193 -25.33 10.97 -11.02
CA GLU A 193 -24.97 10.83 -9.60
C GLU A 193 -23.45 10.63 -9.40
N ARG A 194 -22.78 9.85 -10.26
CA ARG A 194 -21.33 9.66 -10.20
C ARG A 194 -20.57 10.91 -10.57
N TYR A 195 -21.01 11.64 -11.59
CA TYR A 195 -20.35 12.90 -11.97
C TYR A 195 -20.56 13.99 -10.91
N GLU A 196 -21.75 14.09 -10.32
CA GLU A 196 -22.01 15.02 -9.20
C GLU A 196 -21.12 14.69 -8.01
N PHE A 197 -21.10 13.41 -7.60
CA PHE A 197 -20.24 12.94 -6.52
C PHE A 197 -18.75 13.31 -6.77
N LEU A 198 -18.26 13.12 -8.02
CA LEU A 198 -16.90 13.49 -8.38
C LEU A 198 -16.66 15.00 -8.21
N LEU A 199 -17.54 15.83 -8.75
CA LEU A 199 -17.40 17.29 -8.72
C LEU A 199 -17.46 17.86 -7.30
N GLU A 200 -18.23 17.23 -6.42
CA GLU A 200 -18.37 17.61 -5.01
C GLU A 200 -17.16 17.17 -4.17
N ASN A 201 -16.74 15.92 -4.31
CA ASN A 201 -15.73 15.32 -3.42
C ASN A 201 -14.28 15.52 -3.90
N TYR A 202 -14.08 15.81 -5.20
CA TYR A 202 -12.78 16.01 -5.82
C TYR A 202 -12.69 17.34 -6.59
N PRO A 203 -12.88 18.48 -5.89
CA PRO A 203 -12.95 19.80 -6.57
C PRO A 203 -11.66 20.21 -7.28
N ALA A 204 -10.51 19.65 -6.91
CA ALA A 204 -9.22 19.88 -7.55
C ALA A 204 -8.94 18.98 -8.76
N TYR A 205 -9.87 18.12 -9.18
CA TYR A 205 -9.68 17.24 -10.33
C TYR A 205 -9.51 18.03 -11.63
N VAL A 206 -8.46 17.73 -12.38
CA VAL A 206 -8.05 18.52 -13.56
C VAL A 206 -9.03 18.39 -14.73
N GLY A 207 -9.66 17.22 -14.92
CA GLY A 207 -10.58 16.95 -16.04
C GLY A 207 -12.04 17.32 -15.79
N LYS A 208 -12.32 18.35 -14.98
CA LYS A 208 -13.70 18.73 -14.62
C LYS A 208 -14.55 19.17 -15.81
N ASP A 209 -13.97 19.79 -16.81
CA ASP A 209 -14.67 20.19 -18.03
C ASP A 209 -15.35 19.00 -18.71
N ARG A 210 -14.66 17.87 -18.83
CA ARG A 210 -15.21 16.62 -19.36
C ARG A 210 -16.30 16.04 -18.46
N VAL A 211 -16.09 16.12 -17.13
CA VAL A 211 -17.07 15.63 -16.16
C VAL A 211 -18.38 16.42 -16.26
N ILE A 212 -18.28 17.76 -16.31
CA ILE A 212 -19.44 18.67 -16.43
C ILE A 212 -20.15 18.47 -17.77
N TYR A 213 -19.41 18.29 -18.85
CA TYR A 213 -19.98 17.97 -20.16
C TYR A 213 -20.78 16.66 -20.13
N ASN A 214 -20.17 15.60 -19.58
CA ASN A 214 -20.83 14.30 -19.47
C ASN A 214 -22.03 14.32 -18.52
N LEU A 215 -21.99 15.14 -17.47
CA LEU A 215 -23.12 15.40 -16.59
C LEU A 215 -24.28 16.04 -17.36
N GLY A 216 -24.00 17.05 -18.19
CA GLY A 216 -25.00 17.65 -19.07
C GLY A 216 -25.64 16.64 -20.03
N LEU A 217 -24.83 15.77 -20.65
CA LEU A 217 -25.32 14.68 -21.50
C LEU A 217 -26.17 13.66 -20.71
N ALA A 218 -25.76 13.32 -19.48
CA ALA A 218 -26.50 12.41 -18.61
C ALA A 218 -27.88 12.96 -18.27
N TYR A 219 -27.96 14.25 -17.91
CA TYR A 219 -29.26 14.90 -17.66
C TYR A 219 -30.12 15.01 -18.92
N GLN A 220 -29.54 15.37 -20.06
CA GLN A 220 -30.25 15.40 -21.33
C GLN A 220 -30.89 14.04 -21.67
N ARG A 221 -30.11 12.94 -21.55
CA ARG A 221 -30.62 11.57 -21.79
C ARG A 221 -31.65 11.13 -20.77
N SER A 222 -31.63 11.69 -19.57
CA SER A 222 -32.61 11.48 -18.51
C SER A 222 -33.88 12.34 -18.67
N ARG A 223 -33.95 13.16 -19.72
CA ARG A 223 -35.02 14.18 -19.96
C ARG A 223 -35.10 15.27 -18.87
N LYS A 224 -34.03 15.46 -18.08
CA LYS A 224 -33.88 16.53 -17.10
C LYS A 224 -33.26 17.74 -17.78
N MET A 225 -34.05 18.45 -18.60
CA MET A 225 -33.55 19.48 -19.52
C MET A 225 -33.04 20.72 -18.80
N ASP A 226 -33.62 21.09 -17.66
CA ASP A 226 -33.17 22.26 -16.89
C ASP A 226 -31.86 22.00 -16.22
N GLU A 227 -31.63 20.80 -15.67
CA GLU A 227 -30.35 20.37 -15.11
C GLU A 227 -29.28 20.25 -16.20
N ALA A 228 -29.65 19.73 -17.37
CA ALA A 228 -28.72 19.67 -18.52
C ALA A 228 -28.27 21.06 -18.93
N ARG A 229 -29.21 22.02 -19.02
CA ARG A 229 -28.90 23.43 -19.35
C ARG A 229 -27.96 24.04 -18.32
N LYS A 230 -28.26 23.86 -17.02
CA LYS A 230 -27.38 24.34 -15.94
C LYS A 230 -25.97 23.76 -16.03
N ALA A 231 -25.83 22.45 -16.29
CA ALA A 231 -24.52 21.82 -16.44
C ALA A 231 -23.73 22.38 -17.65
N PHE A 232 -24.39 22.56 -18.81
CA PHE A 232 -23.70 23.15 -19.97
C PHE A 232 -23.39 24.63 -19.79
N ASP A 233 -24.22 25.40 -19.12
CA ASP A 233 -23.92 26.80 -18.79
C ASP A 233 -22.75 26.90 -17.81
N ARG A 234 -22.67 26.00 -16.83
CA ARG A 234 -21.52 25.84 -15.95
C ARG A 234 -20.24 25.56 -16.74
N LEU A 235 -20.29 24.65 -17.75
CA LEU A 235 -19.15 24.35 -18.61
C LEU A 235 -18.67 25.60 -19.36
N ARG A 236 -19.59 26.37 -19.95
CA ARG A 236 -19.28 27.64 -20.67
C ARG A 236 -18.63 28.68 -19.75
N THR A 237 -19.11 28.75 -18.50
CA THR A 237 -18.67 29.76 -17.54
C THR A 237 -17.34 29.40 -16.90
N GLU A 238 -17.19 28.14 -16.41
CA GLU A 238 -15.99 27.72 -15.70
C GLU A 238 -14.84 27.32 -16.66
N PHE A 239 -15.16 26.85 -17.86
CA PHE A 239 -14.20 26.33 -18.84
C PHE A 239 -14.42 26.89 -20.26
N PRO A 240 -14.43 28.21 -20.46
CA PRO A 240 -14.76 28.83 -21.77
C PRO A 240 -13.80 28.42 -22.88
N LYS A 241 -12.59 27.96 -22.55
CA LYS A 241 -11.57 27.54 -23.52
C LYS A 241 -11.59 26.02 -23.78
N SER A 242 -12.44 25.26 -23.10
CA SER A 242 -12.57 23.82 -23.36
C SER A 242 -13.20 23.59 -24.75
N PRO A 243 -12.62 22.69 -25.58
CA PRO A 243 -13.21 22.35 -26.87
C PRO A 243 -14.63 21.76 -26.74
N LEU A 244 -14.95 21.18 -25.59
CA LEU A 244 -16.27 20.59 -25.29
C LEU A 244 -17.41 21.62 -25.28
N VAL A 245 -17.10 22.91 -25.14
CA VAL A 245 -18.09 23.99 -25.25
C VAL A 245 -18.74 24.00 -26.64
N HIS A 246 -17.97 23.69 -27.68
CA HIS A 246 -18.46 23.62 -29.07
C HIS A 246 -19.19 22.30 -29.38
N GLU A 247 -19.07 21.30 -28.53
CA GLU A 247 -19.73 19.99 -28.67
C GLU A 247 -21.07 19.94 -27.94
N ILE A 248 -21.48 21.02 -27.25
CA ILE A 248 -22.75 21.07 -26.52
C ILE A 248 -23.91 20.88 -27.51
N PRO A 249 -24.76 19.86 -27.30
CA PRO A 249 -25.89 19.60 -28.19
C PRO A 249 -26.96 20.68 -28.05
N ASP A 250 -27.74 20.91 -29.14
CA ASP A 250 -28.94 21.73 -29.07
C ASP A 250 -29.98 21.09 -28.15
N LEU A 251 -30.25 21.77 -27.05
CA LEU A 251 -31.32 21.38 -26.12
C LEU A 251 -32.67 21.85 -26.68
N LYS A 252 -33.14 21.23 -27.76
CA LYS A 252 -34.51 21.51 -28.24
C LYS A 252 -35.47 20.95 -27.19
N VAL A 253 -36.32 21.85 -26.67
CA VAL A 253 -37.50 21.45 -25.88
C VAL A 253 -38.32 20.58 -26.80
N GLY A 254 -38.43 19.28 -26.49
CA GLY A 254 -39.25 18.37 -27.27
C GLY A 254 -40.69 18.87 -27.29
N ALA A 255 -41.25 18.88 -28.46
CA ALA A 255 -42.68 19.10 -28.67
C ALA A 255 -43.50 17.97 -28.03
#